data_2c420d2776e1b3eab32332f25641b8ec
#
_entry.id   2c420d2776e1b3eab32332f25641b8ec
#
_cell.length_a   1.000
_cell.length_b   1.000
_cell.length_c   1.000
_cell.angle_alpha   90.00
_cell.angle_beta   90.00
_cell.angle_gamma   90.00
#
_symmetry.space_group_name_H-M   'P 1'
#
loop_
_entity.id
_entity.type
_entity.pdbx_description
1 polymer ?
#
loop_
_entity_poly.entity_id
_entity_poly.type
_entity_poly.pdbx_seq_one_letter_code
_entity_poly.pdbx_strand_id
1 'polypeptide(L)'
;MHSLSVVTRKNTYRISFPKHKKPRELLLTNNATKTTNRRIPFITTFHKALPNIKSAIDKHWNILKINSDLQDTFKDKPFIAYRRNRNLKDLIGQTTIKNNKVVRQKKKSQGKCRPCLTKTNNLCCRQINSTSSFTSHQTKQSYTIFHNTTCKSKFVINLLQCKKCSIQYVGKTETPFNHRLNNHRNNAYKPKQDTIPACRHFNENDHDFNRDAKFTIIEQIQDNNKTHSQKQKIILQRENFWILKLKTLTPYGLNQELN
;
A
#
# COMPACT_ATOMS: atom_id res chain seq x y z
N MET A 1 -25.80 43.29 -17.78
CA MET A 1 -24.93 42.82 -18.89
C MET A 1 -23.65 43.63 -18.83
N HIS A 2 -22.61 43.09 -18.20
CA HIS A 2 -21.28 43.71 -18.23
C HIS A 2 -20.33 42.74 -18.96
N SER A 3 -19.89 43.18 -20.16
CA SER A 3 -18.84 42.52 -20.94
C SER A 3 -17.51 43.12 -20.53
N LEU A 4 -16.64 42.31 -19.92
CA LEU A 4 -15.26 42.65 -19.71
C LEU A 4 -14.46 42.32 -21.00
N SER A 5 -14.03 43.37 -21.71
CA SER A 5 -13.09 43.26 -22.84
C SER A 5 -11.67 43.39 -22.35
N VAL A 6 -10.90 42.31 -22.42
CA VAL A 6 -9.45 42.37 -22.23
C VAL A 6 -8.79 42.61 -23.59
N VAL A 7 -8.25 43.79 -23.78
CA VAL A 7 -7.51 44.16 -24.97
C VAL A 7 -6.04 43.80 -24.79
N THR A 8 -5.59 42.73 -25.43
CA THR A 8 -4.17 42.52 -25.68
C THR A 8 -3.89 42.78 -27.16
N ARG A 9 -2.86 43.57 -27.45
CA ARG A 9 -2.45 43.97 -28.81
C ARG A 9 -2.24 42.72 -29.69
N LYS A 10 -2.97 42.64 -30.80
CA LYS A 10 -2.89 41.64 -31.89
C LYS A 10 -3.46 40.26 -31.58
N ASN A 11 -4.71 40.14 -31.46
CA ASN A 11 -5.64 39.10 -31.91
C ASN A 11 -6.84 39.04 -30.96
N THR A 12 -7.96 39.59 -31.41
CA THR A 12 -9.26 39.48 -30.74
C THR A 12 -9.85 38.10 -31.00
N TYR A 13 -9.67 37.18 -30.10
CA TYR A 13 -10.45 35.94 -30.13
C TYR A 13 -11.76 36.18 -29.35
N ARG A 14 -12.87 36.16 -30.07
CA ARG A 14 -14.21 36.18 -29.49
C ARG A 14 -14.48 34.76 -28.99
N ILE A 15 -14.31 34.51 -27.67
CA ILE A 15 -14.69 33.25 -27.07
C ILE A 15 -16.19 33.28 -26.79
N SER A 16 -16.97 32.62 -27.67
CA SER A 16 -18.38 32.36 -27.43
C SER A 16 -18.50 31.10 -26.56
N PHE A 17 -18.91 31.25 -25.32
CA PHE A 17 -19.25 30.09 -24.51
C PHE A 17 -20.60 29.52 -24.98
N PRO A 18 -20.68 28.20 -25.28
CA PRO A 18 -21.96 27.61 -25.62
C PRO A 18 -22.88 27.71 -24.40
N LYS A 19 -24.13 28.15 -24.66
CA LYS A 19 -25.16 28.20 -23.60
C LYS A 19 -25.27 26.83 -22.98
N HIS A 20 -24.97 26.72 -21.68
CA HIS A 20 -25.14 25.46 -20.94
C HIS A 20 -26.61 25.05 -20.98
N LYS A 21 -26.91 23.93 -21.62
CA LYS A 21 -28.23 23.28 -21.50
C LYS A 21 -28.43 22.90 -20.03
N LYS A 22 -29.64 23.17 -19.50
CA LYS A 22 -29.96 22.78 -18.12
C LYS A 22 -29.81 21.27 -17.97
N PRO A 23 -29.30 20.75 -16.85
CA PRO A 23 -29.06 19.31 -16.66
C PRO A 23 -30.28 18.42 -16.94
N ARG A 24 -31.48 18.96 -16.78
CA ARG A 24 -32.75 18.26 -17.03
C ARG A 24 -33.00 17.99 -18.53
N GLU A 25 -32.51 18.86 -19.43
CA GLU A 25 -32.66 18.69 -20.88
C GLU A 25 -31.69 17.64 -21.44
N LEU A 26 -30.52 17.45 -20.78
CA LEU A 26 -29.55 16.42 -21.12
C LEU A 26 -30.04 14.99 -20.77
N LEU A 27 -30.95 14.86 -19.80
CA LEU A 27 -31.51 13.57 -19.41
C LEU A 27 -32.65 13.08 -20.32
N LEU A 28 -33.29 13.99 -21.06
CA LEU A 28 -34.43 13.68 -21.94
C LEU A 28 -34.04 13.37 -23.39
N THR A 29 -32.78 13.53 -23.78
CA THR A 29 -32.28 13.27 -25.14
C THR A 29 -31.53 11.96 -25.31
N ASN A 30 -31.66 11.00 -24.39
CA ASN A 30 -30.91 9.74 -24.39
C ASN A 30 -31.57 8.63 -25.24
N ASN A 31 -31.97 8.92 -26.50
CA ASN A 31 -32.23 7.89 -27.49
C ASN A 31 -31.17 7.90 -28.62
N ALA A 32 -29.98 8.40 -28.36
CA ALA A 32 -28.85 8.13 -29.24
C ALA A 32 -28.47 6.65 -29.06
N THR A 33 -28.79 5.82 -30.02
CA THR A 33 -28.23 4.47 -30.16
C THR A 33 -26.73 4.56 -30.00
N LYS A 34 -26.20 3.97 -28.90
CA LYS A 34 -24.76 3.88 -28.67
C LYS A 34 -24.18 3.03 -29.80
N THR A 35 -23.67 3.69 -30.85
CA THR A 35 -22.83 3.01 -31.84
C THR A 35 -21.62 2.50 -31.09
N THR A 36 -21.58 1.20 -30.82
CA THR A 36 -20.42 0.55 -30.21
C THR A 36 -19.28 0.64 -31.20
N ASN A 37 -18.31 1.51 -30.91
CA ASN A 37 -17.13 1.60 -31.73
C ASN A 37 -16.30 0.34 -31.53
N ARG A 38 -16.30 -0.56 -32.53
CA ARG A 38 -15.60 -1.86 -32.47
C ARG A 38 -14.06 -1.71 -32.56
N ARG A 39 -13.58 -0.49 -32.81
CA ARG A 39 -12.13 -0.23 -32.94
C ARG A 39 -11.46 -0.28 -31.57
N ILE A 40 -10.27 -0.87 -31.53
CA ILE A 40 -9.46 -0.96 -30.31
C ILE A 40 -8.97 0.44 -29.90
N PRO A 41 -9.16 0.89 -28.65
CA PRO A 41 -8.66 2.18 -28.20
C PRO A 41 -7.17 2.11 -27.88
N PHE A 42 -6.37 3.02 -28.46
CA PHE A 42 -5.01 3.28 -27.97
C PHE A 42 -5.04 4.42 -26.97
N ILE A 43 -4.92 4.07 -25.67
CA ILE A 43 -5.08 5.03 -24.59
C ILE A 43 -3.71 5.49 -24.10
N THR A 44 -3.45 6.79 -24.16
CA THR A 44 -2.23 7.42 -23.65
C THR A 44 -2.53 8.66 -22.82
N THR A 45 -1.56 9.15 -22.06
CA THR A 45 -1.70 10.40 -21.30
C THR A 45 -1.28 11.56 -22.19
N PHE A 46 -2.09 12.63 -22.25
CA PHE A 46 -1.77 13.81 -23.04
C PHE A 46 -0.53 14.54 -22.47
N HIS A 47 0.40 14.88 -23.35
CA HIS A 47 1.53 15.76 -23.05
C HIS A 47 1.86 16.64 -24.25
N LYS A 48 2.22 17.90 -24.01
CA LYS A 48 2.53 18.85 -25.11
C LYS A 48 3.64 18.39 -26.03
N ALA A 49 4.63 17.68 -25.50
CA ALA A 49 5.78 17.17 -26.25
C ALA A 49 5.55 15.78 -26.86
N LEU A 50 4.32 15.23 -26.81
CA LEU A 50 4.05 13.96 -27.46
C LEU A 50 4.15 14.11 -28.98
N PRO A 51 4.88 13.20 -29.65
CA PRO A 51 4.89 13.15 -31.11
C PRO A 51 3.47 12.83 -31.64
N ASN A 52 3.24 13.05 -32.90
CA ASN A 52 1.96 12.73 -33.54
C ASN A 52 1.79 11.19 -33.59
N ILE A 53 1.18 10.63 -32.57
CA ILE A 53 0.96 9.17 -32.43
C ILE A 53 0.13 8.63 -33.59
N LYS A 54 -0.83 9.42 -34.11
CA LYS A 54 -1.65 8.99 -35.23
C LYS A 54 -0.76 8.77 -36.47
N SER A 55 0.13 9.69 -36.77
CA SER A 55 1.07 9.58 -37.89
C SER A 55 1.98 8.35 -37.73
N ALA A 56 2.49 8.10 -36.55
CA ALA A 56 3.31 6.91 -36.25
C ALA A 56 2.53 5.62 -36.48
N ILE A 57 1.29 5.53 -35.97
CA ILE A 57 0.42 4.38 -36.21
C ILE A 57 0.13 4.22 -37.70
N ASP A 58 -0.22 5.27 -38.38
CA ASP A 58 -0.52 5.22 -39.82
C ASP A 58 0.65 4.73 -40.66
N LYS A 59 1.87 5.17 -40.32
CA LYS A 59 3.11 4.77 -40.99
C LYS A 59 3.44 3.29 -40.82
N HIS A 60 3.22 2.75 -39.61
CA HIS A 60 3.65 1.41 -39.25
C HIS A 60 2.52 0.37 -39.17
N TRP A 61 1.29 0.76 -39.52
CA TRP A 61 0.11 -0.12 -39.40
C TRP A 61 0.23 -1.41 -40.23
N ASN A 62 0.90 -1.35 -41.37
CA ASN A 62 1.05 -2.52 -42.24
C ASN A 62 1.86 -3.64 -41.62
N ILE A 63 2.73 -3.33 -40.65
CA ILE A 63 3.54 -4.36 -39.93
C ILE A 63 2.61 -5.33 -39.18
N LEU A 64 1.52 -4.84 -38.57
CA LEU A 64 0.55 -5.67 -37.86
C LEU A 64 -0.28 -6.56 -38.79
N LYS A 65 -0.37 -6.22 -40.08
CA LYS A 65 -1.09 -6.99 -41.10
C LYS A 65 -0.27 -8.15 -41.68
N ILE A 66 1.04 -8.17 -41.46
CA ILE A 66 1.92 -9.24 -41.96
C ILE A 66 1.70 -10.55 -41.21
N ASN A 67 1.32 -10.47 -39.93
CA ASN A 67 1.08 -11.65 -39.11
C ASN A 67 -0.41 -12.06 -39.23
N SER A 68 -0.65 -13.29 -39.72
CA SER A 68 -1.99 -13.87 -39.89
C SER A 68 -2.81 -13.86 -38.60
N ASP A 69 -2.19 -14.15 -37.45
CA ASP A 69 -2.87 -14.26 -36.15
C ASP A 69 -3.37 -12.88 -35.64
N LEU A 70 -2.75 -11.80 -36.12
CA LEU A 70 -3.08 -10.43 -35.72
C LEU A 70 -4.08 -9.76 -36.67
N GLN A 71 -4.23 -10.24 -37.89
CA GLN A 71 -5.12 -9.64 -38.91
C GLN A 71 -6.57 -9.56 -38.44
N ASP A 72 -7.06 -10.61 -37.79
CA ASP A 72 -8.43 -10.66 -37.30
C ASP A 72 -8.69 -9.71 -36.11
N THR A 73 -7.69 -9.52 -35.28
CA THR A 73 -7.78 -8.63 -34.11
C THR A 73 -7.64 -7.15 -34.51
N PHE A 74 -6.76 -6.85 -35.47
CA PHE A 74 -6.42 -5.48 -35.91
C PHE A 74 -6.98 -5.17 -37.29
N LYS A 75 -8.25 -5.50 -37.56
CA LYS A 75 -8.92 -5.17 -38.83
C LYS A 75 -8.91 -3.67 -39.09
N ASP A 76 -9.27 -2.90 -38.06
CA ASP A 76 -9.37 -1.44 -38.15
C ASP A 76 -8.25 -0.77 -37.33
N LYS A 77 -7.77 0.38 -37.84
CA LYS A 77 -6.81 1.19 -37.07
C LYS A 77 -7.41 1.61 -35.74
N PRO A 78 -6.61 1.59 -34.64
CA PRO A 78 -7.09 2.02 -33.34
C PRO A 78 -7.52 3.49 -33.38
N PHE A 79 -8.46 3.85 -32.51
CA PHE A 79 -8.70 5.25 -32.23
C PHE A 79 -7.85 5.70 -31.03
N ILE A 80 -7.30 6.91 -31.11
CA ILE A 80 -6.46 7.46 -30.04
C ILE A 80 -7.34 8.15 -29.04
N ALA A 81 -7.22 7.72 -27.77
CA ALA A 81 -7.88 8.34 -26.65
C ALA A 81 -6.84 8.88 -25.68
N TYR A 82 -6.96 10.15 -25.30
CA TYR A 82 -6.06 10.78 -24.35
C TYR A 82 -6.67 10.80 -22.96
N ARG A 83 -5.93 10.28 -21.98
CA ARG A 83 -6.25 10.51 -20.57
C ARG A 83 -5.83 11.92 -20.20
N ARG A 84 -6.69 12.61 -19.49
CA ARG A 84 -6.38 13.89 -18.87
C ARG A 84 -5.26 13.72 -17.84
N ASN A 85 -4.30 14.63 -17.83
CA ASN A 85 -3.34 14.73 -16.74
C ASN A 85 -4.05 15.03 -15.41
N ARG A 86 -3.51 14.53 -14.32
CA ARG A 86 -3.98 14.93 -12.99
C ARG A 86 -3.76 16.44 -12.83
N ASN A 87 -4.82 17.17 -12.52
CA ASN A 87 -4.72 18.57 -12.16
C ASN A 87 -4.46 18.72 -10.65
N LEU A 88 -4.17 19.95 -10.21
CA LEU A 88 -3.98 20.24 -8.78
C LEU A 88 -5.18 19.79 -7.94
N LYS A 89 -6.39 19.93 -8.45
CA LYS A 89 -7.60 19.46 -7.77
C LYS A 89 -7.61 17.94 -7.60
N ASP A 90 -7.12 17.19 -8.57
CA ASP A 90 -7.00 15.73 -8.47
C ASP A 90 -5.89 15.31 -7.49
N LEU A 91 -4.86 16.14 -7.31
CA LEU A 91 -3.75 15.93 -6.37
C LEU A 91 -4.13 16.35 -4.95
N ILE A 92 -4.78 17.49 -4.79
CA ILE A 92 -5.20 18.05 -3.51
C ILE A 92 -6.54 17.46 -3.08
N GLY A 93 -7.44 17.19 -4.01
CA GLY A 93 -8.81 16.76 -3.77
C GLY A 93 -8.98 15.30 -3.37
N GLN A 94 -7.91 14.53 -3.24
CA GLN A 94 -8.00 13.21 -2.57
C GLN A 94 -8.29 13.35 -1.07
N THR A 95 -8.20 14.56 -0.53
CA THR A 95 -8.63 14.90 0.83
C THR A 95 -10.08 15.37 0.89
N THR A 96 -10.76 15.57 -0.25
CA THR A 96 -12.05 16.23 -0.32
C THR A 96 -13.18 15.22 -0.49
N ILE A 97 -14.00 15.16 0.51
CA ILE A 97 -15.48 15.25 0.44
C ILE A 97 -16.04 14.55 -0.83
N LYS A 98 -16.02 13.25 -0.84
CA LYS A 98 -17.02 12.49 -1.59
C LYS A 98 -18.35 12.75 -0.89
N ASN A 99 -19.10 13.72 -1.46
CA ASN A 99 -20.52 13.92 -1.25
C ASN A 99 -21.10 13.40 0.07
N ASN A 100 -21.23 14.27 1.06
CA ASN A 100 -22.24 14.32 2.13
C ASN A 100 -22.82 13.03 2.74
N LYS A 101 -22.26 11.88 2.49
CA LYS A 101 -22.16 10.86 3.52
C LYS A 101 -20.84 11.14 4.20
N VAL A 102 -20.89 11.89 5.28
CA VAL A 102 -19.91 11.81 6.34
C VAL A 102 -19.88 10.32 6.70
N VAL A 103 -19.04 9.57 5.97
CA VAL A 103 -18.55 8.32 6.51
C VAL A 103 -17.72 8.81 7.69
N ARG A 104 -18.39 8.94 8.84
CA ARG A 104 -17.70 9.06 10.12
C ARG A 104 -16.66 7.98 10.04
N GLN A 105 -15.40 8.37 9.77
CA GLN A 105 -14.29 7.45 9.93
C GLN A 105 -14.49 6.95 11.34
N LYS A 106 -14.94 5.70 11.48
CA LYS A 106 -15.02 5.07 12.79
C LYS A 106 -13.62 5.27 13.32
N LYS A 107 -13.47 6.14 14.34
CA LYS A 107 -12.19 6.33 15.04
C LYS A 107 -11.75 4.90 15.31
N LYS A 108 -10.66 4.47 14.65
CA LYS A 108 -10.16 3.11 14.85
C LYS A 108 -9.97 2.99 16.34
N SER A 109 -10.76 2.16 17.00
CA SER A 109 -10.65 1.94 18.44
C SER A 109 -9.22 1.50 18.71
N GLN A 110 -8.62 2.05 19.74
CA GLN A 110 -7.31 1.66 20.19
C GLN A 110 -7.35 0.17 20.56
N GLY A 111 -6.53 -0.62 19.90
CA GLY A 111 -6.35 -2.03 20.20
C GLY A 111 -5.29 -2.26 21.27
N LYS A 112 -5.09 -3.51 21.66
CA LYS A 112 -4.10 -3.90 22.64
C LYS A 112 -3.45 -5.23 22.27
N CYS A 113 -2.12 -5.30 22.33
CA CYS A 113 -1.38 -6.54 22.34
C CYS A 113 -1.46 -7.15 23.76
N ARG A 114 -1.81 -8.43 23.89
CA ARG A 114 -1.97 -9.10 25.20
C ARG A 114 -1.42 -10.53 25.15
N PRO A 115 -0.96 -11.07 26.28
CA PRO A 115 -0.70 -12.50 26.41
C PRO A 115 -2.01 -13.29 26.23
N CYS A 116 -1.90 -14.54 25.75
CA CYS A 116 -3.08 -15.37 25.48
C CYS A 116 -3.70 -16.00 26.74
N LEU A 117 -3.02 -15.96 27.87
CA LEU A 117 -3.46 -16.43 29.22
C LEU A 117 -4.03 -17.86 29.28
N THR A 118 -3.80 -18.67 28.24
CA THR A 118 -4.38 -20.03 28.16
C THR A 118 -3.73 -21.04 29.13
N LYS A 119 -2.50 -20.75 29.58
CA LYS A 119 -1.81 -21.49 30.66
C LYS A 119 -0.79 -20.53 31.29
N THR A 120 -0.77 -20.45 32.61
CA THR A 120 0.02 -19.49 33.41
C THR A 120 1.53 -19.53 33.19
N ASN A 121 2.07 -20.62 32.63
CA ASN A 121 3.53 -20.82 32.48
C ASN A 121 4.04 -20.87 31.05
N ASN A 122 3.25 -20.49 30.06
CA ASN A 122 3.73 -20.48 28.68
C ASN A 122 4.72 -19.33 28.40
N LEU A 123 5.87 -19.66 27.86
CA LEU A 123 6.94 -18.70 27.55
C LEU A 123 6.43 -17.54 26.67
N CYS A 124 5.53 -17.82 25.72
CA CYS A 124 4.95 -16.79 24.88
C CYS A 124 4.24 -15.69 25.69
N CYS A 125 3.61 -16.04 26.81
CA CYS A 125 2.93 -15.06 27.66
C CYS A 125 3.90 -14.20 28.47
N ARG A 126 5.09 -14.71 28.80
CA ARG A 126 6.13 -13.96 29.55
C ARG A 126 6.87 -12.97 28.67
N GLN A 127 7.05 -13.28 27.38
CA GLN A 127 7.81 -12.46 26.44
C GLN A 127 6.96 -11.45 25.68
N ILE A 128 5.63 -11.56 25.68
CA ILE A 128 4.74 -10.58 25.05
C ILE A 128 4.46 -9.39 25.97
N ASN A 129 4.63 -8.19 25.41
CA ASN A 129 4.23 -6.95 26.07
C ASN A 129 2.69 -6.80 26.06
N SER A 130 2.12 -6.49 27.22
CA SER A 130 0.72 -6.07 27.33
C SER A 130 0.66 -4.55 27.14
N THR A 131 0.47 -4.10 25.89
CA THR A 131 0.54 -2.68 25.54
C THR A 131 -0.43 -2.30 24.43
N SER A 132 -0.82 -1.04 24.38
CA SER A 132 -1.62 -0.43 23.30
C SER A 132 -0.78 0.46 22.36
N SER A 133 0.51 0.63 22.66
CA SER A 133 1.44 1.43 21.86
C SER A 133 2.84 0.82 21.89
N PHE A 134 3.68 1.24 20.97
CA PHE A 134 5.10 0.88 20.90
C PHE A 134 5.91 2.05 20.37
N THR A 135 7.20 2.07 20.66
CA THR A 135 8.10 3.19 20.31
C THR A 135 9.27 2.67 19.49
N SER A 136 9.63 3.38 18.45
CA SER A 136 10.88 3.13 17.72
C SER A 136 12.06 3.52 18.58
N HIS A 137 13.03 2.63 18.71
CA HIS A 137 14.28 2.93 19.41
C HIS A 137 15.07 4.03 18.72
N GLN A 138 15.10 4.05 17.38
CA GLN A 138 15.88 5.00 16.60
C GLN A 138 15.21 6.38 16.51
N THR A 139 13.92 6.41 16.13
CA THR A 139 13.24 7.68 15.90
C THR A 139 12.60 8.26 17.15
N LYS A 140 12.52 7.52 18.25
CA LYS A 140 11.81 7.84 19.50
C LYS A 140 10.32 8.13 19.32
N GLN A 141 9.79 7.89 18.12
CA GLN A 141 8.38 8.10 17.79
C GLN A 141 7.53 6.94 18.33
N SER A 142 6.41 7.27 18.97
CA SER A 142 5.43 6.31 19.45
C SER A 142 4.30 6.08 18.44
N TYR A 143 3.82 4.85 18.38
CA TYR A 143 2.76 4.39 17.48
C TYR A 143 1.68 3.64 18.24
N THR A 144 0.43 3.86 17.88
CA THR A 144 -0.73 3.19 18.49
C THR A 144 -1.01 1.86 17.80
N ILE A 145 -1.32 0.83 18.58
CA ILE A 145 -1.81 -0.46 18.08
C ILE A 145 -3.33 -0.33 17.87
N PHE A 146 -3.81 -0.76 16.70
CA PHE A 146 -5.23 -0.66 16.35
C PHE A 146 -5.98 -2.00 16.37
N HIS A 147 -5.29 -3.10 16.61
CA HIS A 147 -5.87 -4.44 16.65
C HIS A 147 -5.70 -5.08 18.02
N ASN A 148 -6.74 -5.78 18.50
CA ASN A 148 -6.60 -6.64 19.66
C ASN A 148 -5.92 -7.94 19.24
N THR A 149 -4.69 -8.15 19.72
CA THR A 149 -3.86 -9.29 19.32
C THR A 149 -3.38 -10.08 20.53
N THR A 150 -3.17 -11.37 20.32
CA THR A 150 -2.65 -12.30 21.33
C THR A 150 -1.60 -13.22 20.71
N CYS A 151 -0.96 -14.06 21.53
CA CYS A 151 -0.02 -15.09 21.08
C CYS A 151 -0.60 -16.03 20.01
N LYS A 152 -1.93 -16.15 19.90
CA LYS A 152 -2.62 -17.01 18.92
C LYS A 152 -2.97 -16.29 17.62
N SER A 153 -2.75 -14.97 17.54
CA SER A 153 -3.05 -14.18 16.33
C SER A 153 -2.19 -14.64 15.17
N LYS A 154 -2.83 -14.72 13.98
CA LYS A 154 -2.21 -15.08 12.69
C LYS A 154 -2.10 -13.85 11.81
N PHE A 155 -1.27 -13.91 10.76
CA PHE A 155 -1.02 -12.81 9.82
C PHE A 155 -0.67 -11.52 10.55
N VAL A 156 0.38 -11.57 11.37
CA VAL A 156 0.80 -10.44 12.22
C VAL A 156 2.21 -9.98 11.91
N ILE A 157 2.40 -8.67 12.09
CA ILE A 157 3.72 -8.04 12.16
C ILE A 157 4.07 -7.91 13.64
N ASN A 158 5.26 -8.36 14.00
CA ASN A 158 5.78 -8.32 15.35
C ASN A 158 7.05 -7.49 15.43
N LEU A 159 7.20 -6.78 16.52
CA LEU A 159 8.40 -6.07 16.93
C LEU A 159 9.06 -6.85 18.06
N LEU A 160 10.28 -7.33 17.83
CA LEU A 160 11.17 -7.84 18.87
C LEU A 160 12.07 -6.71 19.33
N GLN A 161 12.18 -6.54 20.61
CA GLN A 161 13.09 -5.59 21.26
C GLN A 161 13.92 -6.29 22.31
N CYS A 162 15.22 -6.07 22.29
CA CYS A 162 16.10 -6.46 23.37
C CYS A 162 15.95 -5.51 24.56
N LYS A 163 15.71 -6.02 25.77
CA LYS A 163 15.60 -5.19 26.97
C LYS A 163 16.94 -4.55 27.38
N LYS A 164 18.04 -5.24 27.11
CA LYS A 164 19.38 -4.83 27.55
C LYS A 164 19.93 -3.65 26.74
N CYS A 165 19.88 -3.74 25.40
CA CYS A 165 20.39 -2.71 24.48
C CYS A 165 19.32 -1.96 23.71
N SER A 166 18.05 -2.31 23.86
CA SER A 166 16.90 -1.69 23.19
C SER A 166 16.87 -1.83 21.67
N ILE A 167 17.82 -2.53 21.05
CA ILE A 167 17.82 -2.76 19.60
C ILE A 167 16.56 -3.52 19.16
N GLN A 168 16.09 -3.23 17.96
CA GLN A 168 14.81 -3.71 17.48
C GLN A 168 14.93 -4.52 16.17
N TYR A 169 14.01 -5.47 16.01
CA TYR A 169 13.80 -6.28 14.83
C TYR A 169 12.31 -6.35 14.50
N VAL A 170 11.96 -6.12 13.24
CA VAL A 170 10.60 -6.31 12.72
C VAL A 170 10.55 -7.64 11.96
N GLY A 171 9.52 -8.43 12.24
CA GLY A 171 9.28 -9.67 11.52
C GLY A 171 7.80 -9.91 11.27
N LYS A 172 7.50 -10.82 10.35
CA LYS A 172 6.13 -11.26 10.04
C LYS A 172 5.91 -12.72 10.38
N THR A 173 4.66 -13.09 10.57
CA THR A 173 4.24 -14.50 10.60
C THR A 173 2.82 -14.65 10.06
N GLU A 174 2.60 -15.70 9.27
CA GLU A 174 1.29 -16.11 8.76
C GLU A 174 0.61 -17.09 9.70
N THR A 175 1.41 -17.86 10.43
CA THR A 175 0.96 -18.83 11.45
C THR A 175 0.71 -18.13 12.78
N PRO A 176 0.13 -18.83 13.80
CA PRO A 176 -0.02 -18.27 15.13
C PRO A 176 1.33 -17.77 15.69
N PHE A 177 1.32 -16.59 16.30
CA PHE A 177 2.54 -15.92 16.72
C PHE A 177 3.37 -16.75 17.73
N ASN A 178 2.76 -17.54 18.60
CA ASN A 178 3.47 -18.44 19.51
C ASN A 178 4.40 -19.42 18.80
N HIS A 179 4.05 -19.90 17.60
CA HIS A 179 4.92 -20.75 16.78
C HIS A 179 6.16 -19.97 16.32
N ARG A 180 5.96 -18.73 15.84
CA ARG A 180 7.08 -17.86 15.44
C ARG A 180 8.03 -17.58 16.60
N LEU A 181 7.47 -17.28 17.78
CA LEU A 181 8.26 -17.05 18.99
C LEU A 181 9.08 -18.28 19.37
N ASN A 182 8.48 -19.48 19.33
CA ASN A 182 9.21 -20.72 19.60
C ASN A 182 10.33 -20.98 18.58
N ASN A 183 10.09 -20.65 17.30
CA ASN A 183 11.12 -20.76 16.28
C ASN A 183 12.30 -19.81 16.56
N HIS A 184 12.03 -18.56 16.92
CA HIS A 184 13.08 -17.62 17.33
C HIS A 184 13.87 -18.14 18.53
N ARG A 185 13.17 -18.65 19.55
CA ARG A 185 13.82 -19.23 20.73
C ARG A 185 14.73 -20.41 20.36
N ASN A 186 14.18 -21.37 19.60
CA ASN A 186 14.94 -22.55 19.22
C ASN A 186 16.19 -22.17 18.41
N ASN A 187 16.10 -21.19 17.52
CA ASN A 187 17.22 -20.69 16.73
C ASN A 187 18.23 -19.91 17.59
N ALA A 188 17.77 -19.19 18.61
CA ALA A 188 18.65 -18.46 19.53
C ALA A 188 19.55 -19.38 20.38
N TYR A 189 19.14 -20.64 20.59
CA TYR A 189 19.96 -21.63 21.30
C TYR A 189 20.72 -22.60 20.39
N LYS A 190 20.67 -22.38 19.06
CA LYS A 190 21.41 -23.19 18.07
C LYS A 190 22.48 -22.32 17.38
N PRO A 191 23.71 -22.30 17.89
CA PRO A 191 24.75 -21.37 17.43
C PRO A 191 25.13 -21.49 15.94
N LYS A 192 24.80 -22.61 15.28
CA LYS A 192 25.16 -22.88 13.87
C LYS A 192 24.13 -22.39 12.84
N GLN A 193 22.99 -21.86 13.24
CA GLN A 193 21.96 -21.36 12.31
C GLN A 193 21.99 -19.83 12.24
N ASP A 194 22.84 -19.32 11.41
CA ASP A 194 23.07 -17.90 11.14
C ASP A 194 21.95 -17.21 10.32
N THR A 195 20.80 -17.87 10.16
CA THR A 195 19.77 -17.43 9.20
C THR A 195 18.87 -16.32 9.72
N ILE A 196 18.76 -16.10 11.01
CA ILE A 196 17.90 -15.06 11.58
C ILE A 196 18.73 -14.03 12.35
N PRO A 197 18.84 -12.79 11.85
CA PRO A 197 19.68 -11.75 12.47
C PRO A 197 19.37 -11.51 13.94
N ALA A 198 18.08 -11.54 14.29
CA ALA A 198 17.64 -11.39 15.67
C ALA A 198 18.15 -12.50 16.60
N CYS A 199 18.31 -13.73 16.07
CA CYS A 199 18.85 -14.84 16.88
C CYS A 199 20.35 -14.70 17.09
N ARG A 200 21.07 -14.23 16.09
CA ARG A 200 22.52 -13.94 16.19
C ARG A 200 22.81 -12.96 17.31
N HIS A 201 22.03 -11.88 17.42
CA HIS A 201 22.17 -10.90 18.48
C HIS A 201 22.08 -11.50 19.89
N PHE A 202 21.21 -12.50 20.10
CA PHE A 202 21.05 -13.16 21.40
C PHE A 202 22.07 -14.27 21.67
N ASN A 203 22.83 -14.68 20.65
CA ASN A 203 23.96 -15.61 20.78
C ASN A 203 25.28 -14.89 21.05
N GLU A 204 25.34 -13.60 20.76
CA GLU A 204 26.48 -12.73 20.93
C GLU A 204 26.24 -11.77 22.12
N ASN A 205 27.30 -11.15 22.63
CA ASN A 205 27.24 -10.02 23.55
C ASN A 205 26.57 -10.28 24.92
N ASP A 206 26.61 -11.48 25.44
CA ASP A 206 26.06 -11.83 26.77
C ASP A 206 24.56 -11.48 26.92
N HIS A 207 23.78 -11.65 25.85
CA HIS A 207 22.35 -11.52 25.86
C HIS A 207 21.67 -12.88 25.98
N ASP A 208 20.59 -12.97 26.73
CA ASP A 208 19.77 -14.18 26.84
C ASP A 208 18.38 -13.98 26.24
N PHE A 209 18.02 -14.84 25.29
CA PHE A 209 16.74 -14.72 24.60
C PHE A 209 15.53 -14.83 25.53
N ASN A 210 15.58 -15.73 26.52
CA ASN A 210 14.46 -15.92 27.46
C ASN A 210 14.29 -14.74 28.41
N ARG A 211 15.39 -14.11 28.80
CA ARG A 211 15.42 -13.00 29.76
C ARG A 211 15.20 -11.65 29.04
N ASP A 212 15.89 -11.44 27.92
CA ASP A 212 16.07 -10.12 27.34
C ASP A 212 15.17 -9.86 26.14
N ALA A 213 14.62 -10.89 25.48
CA ALA A 213 13.72 -10.71 24.36
C ALA A 213 12.30 -10.30 24.81
N LYS A 214 11.78 -9.22 24.22
CA LYS A 214 10.39 -8.78 24.37
C LYS A 214 9.74 -8.61 23.01
N PHE A 215 8.52 -9.10 22.89
CA PHE A 215 7.74 -9.03 21.66
C PHE A 215 6.50 -8.16 21.83
N THR A 216 6.20 -7.40 20.81
CA THR A 216 4.95 -6.65 20.67
C THR A 216 4.37 -6.95 19.29
N ILE A 217 3.13 -7.43 19.23
CA ILE A 217 2.42 -7.54 17.95
C ILE A 217 1.89 -6.15 17.61
N ILE A 218 2.44 -5.54 16.56
CA ILE A 218 2.21 -4.15 16.20
C ILE A 218 1.09 -3.98 15.17
N GLU A 219 0.86 -4.98 14.33
CA GLU A 219 -0.21 -4.97 13.33
C GLU A 219 -0.72 -6.38 13.05
N GLN A 220 -2.00 -6.50 12.71
CA GLN A 220 -2.62 -7.73 12.23
C GLN A 220 -3.35 -7.46 10.92
N ILE A 221 -3.15 -8.31 9.93
CA ILE A 221 -3.88 -8.25 8.67
C ILE A 221 -5.22 -8.97 8.84
N GLN A 222 -6.27 -8.18 9.13
CA GLN A 222 -7.64 -8.66 9.29
C GLN A 222 -8.43 -8.30 8.04
N ASP A 223 -8.58 -9.24 7.12
CA ASP A 223 -9.46 -9.08 5.98
C ASP A 223 -10.02 -10.45 5.58
N ASN A 224 -11.27 -10.68 5.95
CA ASN A 224 -11.93 -11.96 5.69
C ASN A 224 -12.24 -12.16 4.19
N ASN A 225 -12.23 -11.09 3.40
CA ASN A 225 -12.56 -11.14 1.97
C ASN A 225 -11.32 -11.36 1.09
N LYS A 226 -10.12 -11.43 1.66
CA LYS A 226 -8.88 -11.64 0.90
C LYS A 226 -8.45 -13.10 0.90
N THR A 227 -7.99 -13.56 -0.28
CA THR A 227 -7.36 -14.87 -0.40
C THR A 227 -6.06 -14.96 0.40
N HIS A 228 -5.59 -16.17 0.67
CA HIS A 228 -4.33 -16.39 1.37
C HIS A 228 -3.14 -15.71 0.66
N SER A 229 -3.04 -15.85 -0.67
CA SER A 229 -1.99 -15.22 -1.48
C SER A 229 -2.03 -13.69 -1.42
N GLN A 230 -3.23 -13.10 -1.39
CA GLN A 230 -3.35 -11.63 -1.21
C GLN A 230 -2.90 -11.19 0.18
N LYS A 231 -3.21 -11.95 1.23
CA LYS A 231 -2.73 -11.67 2.60
C LYS A 231 -1.21 -11.78 2.69
N GLN A 232 -0.59 -12.76 2.01
CA GLN A 232 0.87 -12.90 1.94
C GLN A 232 1.54 -11.67 1.32
N LYS A 233 1.01 -11.17 0.20
CA LYS A 233 1.54 -9.95 -0.42
C LYS A 233 1.41 -8.72 0.50
N ILE A 234 0.27 -8.60 1.17
CA ILE A 234 0.02 -7.47 2.07
C ILE A 234 0.94 -7.53 3.29
N ILE A 235 1.08 -8.71 3.93
CA ILE A 235 1.92 -8.81 5.12
C ILE A 235 3.38 -8.53 4.82
N LEU A 236 3.87 -8.91 3.62
CA LEU A 236 5.21 -8.59 3.14
C LEU A 236 5.40 -7.07 2.98
N GLN A 237 4.47 -6.40 2.32
CA GLN A 237 4.50 -4.95 2.15
C GLN A 237 4.44 -4.21 3.51
N ARG A 238 3.65 -4.74 4.47
CA ARG A 238 3.54 -4.15 5.80
C ARG A 238 4.79 -4.38 6.65
N GLU A 239 5.45 -5.52 6.51
CA GLU A 239 6.75 -5.77 7.14
C GLU A 239 7.78 -4.74 6.67
N ASN A 240 7.95 -4.59 5.34
CA ASN A 240 8.87 -3.61 4.76
C ASN A 240 8.54 -2.17 5.19
N PHE A 241 7.26 -1.81 5.21
CA PHE A 241 6.82 -0.51 5.71
C PHE A 241 7.28 -0.26 7.15
N TRP A 242 7.12 -1.23 8.05
CA TRP A 242 7.51 -1.07 9.45
C TRP A 242 9.03 -1.11 9.64
N ILE A 243 9.78 -1.92 8.88
CA ILE A 243 11.24 -1.91 8.88
C ILE A 243 11.77 -0.51 8.59
N LEU A 244 11.27 0.12 7.51
CA LEU A 244 11.69 1.48 7.12
C LEU A 244 11.21 2.52 8.13
N LYS A 245 9.97 2.42 8.59
CA LYS A 245 9.38 3.40 9.50
C LYS A 245 10.02 3.42 10.88
N LEU A 246 10.39 2.26 11.41
CA LEU A 246 11.07 2.13 12.70
C LEU A 246 12.60 2.24 12.59
N LYS A 247 13.14 2.27 11.35
CA LYS A 247 14.59 2.28 11.05
C LYS A 247 15.30 1.10 11.69
N THR A 248 14.77 -0.12 11.47
CA THR A 248 15.34 -1.34 12.06
C THR A 248 16.34 -2.07 11.16
N LEU A 249 16.72 -1.47 10.00
CA LEU A 249 17.80 -1.99 9.17
C LEU A 249 19.16 -1.82 9.85
N THR A 250 20.08 -2.76 9.59
CA THR A 250 21.48 -2.66 9.99
C THR A 250 22.10 -1.37 9.42
N PRO A 251 22.91 -0.61 10.20
CA PRO A 251 23.40 -0.93 11.55
C PRO A 251 22.48 -0.47 12.69
N TYR A 252 21.35 0.16 12.41
CA TYR A 252 20.48 0.78 13.42
C TYR A 252 19.54 -0.22 14.10
N GLY A 253 19.35 -1.39 13.53
CA GLY A 253 18.50 -2.47 14.04
C GLY A 253 19.00 -3.83 13.55
N LEU A 254 18.18 -4.87 13.73
CA LEU A 254 18.54 -6.26 13.44
C LEU A 254 17.98 -6.79 12.11
N ASN A 255 17.29 -5.97 11.31
CA ASN A 255 16.90 -6.35 9.95
C ASN A 255 18.09 -6.13 9.00
N GLN A 256 18.44 -7.13 8.18
CA GLN A 256 19.54 -7.02 7.22
C GLN A 256 19.10 -6.37 5.91
N GLU A 257 17.89 -6.72 5.44
CA GLU A 257 17.35 -6.30 4.16
C GLU A 257 15.82 -6.16 4.21
N LEU A 258 15.26 -5.62 3.15
CA LEU A 258 13.83 -5.65 2.87
C LEU A 258 13.47 -6.96 2.17
N ASN A 259 12.35 -7.55 2.52
CA ASN A 259 11.87 -8.80 1.92
C ASN A 259 11.06 -8.55 0.64
#